data_7b5548cddbeb932910de42269b18a84d
#
_entry.id   7b5548cddbeb932910de42269b18a84d
#
_cell.length_a   1.000
_cell.length_b   1.000
_cell.length_c   1.000
_cell.angle_alpha   90.00
_cell.angle_beta   90.00
_cell.angle_gamma   90.00
#
_symmetry.space_group_name_H-M   'P 1'
#
loop_
_entity.id
_entity.type
_entity.pdbx_description
1 polymer ?
#
loop_
_entity_poly.entity_id
_entity_poly.type
_entity_poly.pdbx_seq_one_letter_code
_entity_poly.pdbx_strand_id
1 'polypeptide(L)'
;MKLLIVDDEKLTREGIRDSLGLESLGISQVLLEDDGIHGLKTALEERPDIVLTDVRMPRMNGVQMAERILKELPGTSIIFMSAYSDKEYLKAAIKLKALGYVEKPLDMEELASAVKEAVDSSRNEKISQAAARLQEKEQLGHLSLLLSQPEEESLIKAGQLAADLGLSITHTTCFCCIIIDC
;
A
#
# COMPACT_ATOMS: atom_id res chain seq x y z
N MET A 1 -6.54 -0.89 10.53
CA MET A 1 -6.33 -0.90 9.07
C MET A 1 -7.67 -0.99 8.37
N LYS A 2 -7.77 -0.58 7.10
CA LYS A 2 -8.98 -0.68 6.30
C LYS A 2 -8.92 -1.91 5.37
N LEU A 3 -9.98 -2.71 5.35
CA LEU A 3 -10.16 -3.83 4.43
C LEU A 3 -11.34 -3.52 3.50
N LEU A 4 -11.13 -3.65 2.19
CA LEU A 4 -12.19 -3.63 1.20
C LEU A 4 -12.44 -5.07 0.72
N ILE A 5 -13.69 -5.52 0.80
CA ILE A 5 -14.13 -6.84 0.29
C ILE A 5 -15.01 -6.60 -0.93
N VAL A 6 -14.65 -7.22 -2.05
CA VAL A 6 -15.36 -7.08 -3.33
C VAL A 6 -15.72 -8.46 -3.87
N ASP A 7 -16.99 -8.75 -3.97
CA ASP A 7 -17.54 -10.02 -4.47
C ASP A 7 -18.97 -9.77 -4.93
N ASP A 8 -19.44 -10.31 -6.02
CA ASP A 8 -20.82 -10.09 -6.50
C ASP A 8 -21.85 -10.85 -5.67
N GLU A 9 -21.43 -11.87 -4.91
CA GLU A 9 -22.30 -12.61 -4.00
C GLU A 9 -22.41 -11.92 -2.63
N LYS A 10 -23.57 -11.39 -2.32
CA LYS A 10 -23.83 -10.70 -1.04
C LYS A 10 -23.54 -11.57 0.18
N LEU A 11 -23.94 -12.85 0.13
CA LEU A 11 -23.75 -13.79 1.24
C LEU A 11 -22.27 -14.06 1.53
N THR A 12 -21.44 -14.10 0.50
CA THR A 12 -20.00 -14.25 0.62
C THR A 12 -19.39 -13.04 1.31
N ARG A 13 -19.71 -11.81 0.86
CA ARG A 13 -19.21 -10.58 1.49
C ARG A 13 -19.58 -10.45 2.96
N GLU A 14 -20.87 -10.66 3.28
CA GLU A 14 -21.38 -10.56 4.65
C GLU A 14 -20.82 -11.69 5.52
N GLY A 15 -20.75 -12.91 4.99
CA GLY A 15 -20.17 -14.06 5.68
C GLY A 15 -18.70 -13.86 6.06
N ILE A 16 -17.89 -13.31 5.16
CA ILE A 16 -16.50 -12.97 5.44
C ILE A 16 -16.41 -11.91 6.53
N ARG A 17 -17.15 -10.81 6.41
CA ARG A 17 -17.16 -9.72 7.40
C ARG A 17 -17.51 -10.24 8.80
N ASP A 18 -18.52 -11.09 8.89
CA ASP A 18 -19.09 -11.51 10.17
C ASP A 18 -18.34 -12.69 10.82
N SER A 19 -17.64 -13.50 10.02
CA SER A 19 -17.01 -14.75 10.49
C SER A 19 -15.51 -14.62 10.77
N LEU A 20 -14.79 -13.68 10.15
CA LEU A 20 -13.31 -13.63 10.23
C LEU A 20 -12.75 -13.01 11.50
N GLY A 21 -13.57 -12.47 12.41
CA GLY A 21 -13.04 -11.80 13.60
C GLY A 21 -12.05 -10.66 13.27
N LEU A 22 -12.35 -9.87 12.26
CA LEU A 22 -11.48 -8.90 11.61
C LEU A 22 -10.82 -7.90 12.58
N GLU A 23 -11.50 -7.52 13.66
CA GLU A 23 -10.94 -6.65 14.70
C GLU A 23 -9.72 -7.29 15.38
N SER A 24 -9.79 -8.60 15.66
CA SER A 24 -8.67 -9.35 16.27
C SER A 24 -7.46 -9.46 15.34
N LEU A 25 -7.68 -9.37 14.04
CA LEU A 25 -6.65 -9.32 12.99
C LEU A 25 -6.06 -7.91 12.78
N GLY A 26 -6.61 -6.88 13.47
CA GLY A 26 -6.13 -5.50 13.36
C GLY A 26 -6.83 -4.68 12.28
N ILE A 27 -7.95 -5.17 11.73
CA ILE A 27 -8.81 -4.44 10.81
C ILE A 27 -9.79 -3.60 11.62
N SER A 28 -9.77 -2.29 11.45
CA SER A 28 -10.63 -1.34 12.17
C SER A 28 -11.81 -0.85 11.34
N GLN A 29 -11.76 -1.03 10.02
CA GLN A 29 -12.82 -0.64 9.10
C GLN A 29 -12.94 -1.65 7.97
N VAL A 30 -14.18 -2.05 7.66
CA VAL A 30 -14.50 -2.96 6.55
C VAL A 30 -15.44 -2.26 5.59
N LEU A 31 -15.08 -2.27 4.32
CA LEU A 31 -15.84 -1.75 3.21
C LEU A 31 -16.30 -2.92 2.34
N LEU A 32 -17.52 -2.87 1.82
CA LEU A 32 -18.11 -3.94 1.02
C LEU A 32 -18.58 -3.37 -0.31
N GLU A 33 -18.19 -4.00 -1.42
CA GLU A 33 -18.64 -3.63 -2.76
C GLU A 33 -19.04 -4.87 -3.56
N ASP A 34 -19.96 -4.69 -4.50
CA ASP A 34 -20.64 -5.78 -5.21
C ASP A 34 -20.10 -6.01 -6.63
N ASP A 35 -19.16 -5.21 -7.10
CA ASP A 35 -18.49 -5.39 -8.39
C ASP A 35 -17.18 -4.61 -8.47
N GLY A 36 -16.39 -4.92 -9.52
CA GLY A 36 -15.08 -4.31 -9.71
C GLY A 36 -15.10 -2.82 -10.02
N ILE A 37 -16.21 -2.25 -10.55
CA ILE A 37 -16.31 -0.81 -10.83
C ILE A 37 -16.50 -0.03 -9.54
N HIS A 38 -17.45 -0.48 -8.69
CA HIS A 38 -17.69 0.11 -7.38
C HIS A 38 -16.48 -0.10 -6.48
N GLY A 39 -15.91 -1.32 -6.47
CA GLY A 39 -14.70 -1.64 -5.73
C GLY A 39 -13.52 -0.73 -6.08
N LEU A 40 -13.28 -0.47 -7.37
CA LEU A 40 -12.24 0.46 -7.82
C LEU A 40 -12.51 1.89 -7.31
N LYS A 41 -13.74 2.38 -7.46
CA LYS A 41 -14.12 3.73 -7.01
C LYS A 41 -13.87 3.87 -5.50
N THR A 42 -14.42 2.95 -4.72
CA THR A 42 -14.26 2.94 -3.26
C THR A 42 -12.79 2.80 -2.84
N ALA A 43 -12.01 1.97 -3.55
CA ALA A 43 -10.57 1.86 -3.28
C ALA A 43 -9.83 3.18 -3.49
N LEU A 44 -10.12 3.93 -4.55
CA LEU A 44 -9.47 5.21 -4.82
C LEU A 44 -9.87 6.31 -3.83
N GLU A 45 -11.13 6.31 -3.39
CA GLU A 45 -11.67 7.27 -2.42
C GLU A 45 -11.19 6.98 -0.99
N GLU A 46 -11.31 5.73 -0.54
CA GLU A 46 -11.08 5.32 0.85
C GLU A 46 -9.66 4.84 1.14
N ARG A 47 -8.89 4.53 0.10
CA ARG A 47 -7.50 4.06 0.18
C ARG A 47 -7.31 2.91 1.18
N PRO A 48 -7.92 1.74 0.93
CA PRO A 48 -7.81 0.59 1.82
C PRO A 48 -6.38 0.07 1.86
N ASP A 49 -5.99 -0.46 3.02
CA ASP A 49 -4.70 -1.14 3.20
C ASP A 49 -4.68 -2.49 2.50
N ILE A 50 -5.84 -3.18 2.51
CA ILE A 50 -6.00 -4.54 1.98
C ILE A 50 -7.27 -4.58 1.14
N VAL A 51 -7.21 -5.23 -0.01
CA VAL A 51 -8.34 -5.55 -0.87
C VAL A 51 -8.46 -7.06 -0.99
N LEU A 52 -9.58 -7.61 -0.57
CA LEU A 52 -9.99 -8.99 -0.78
C LEU A 52 -11.03 -9.01 -1.89
N THR A 53 -10.76 -9.67 -3.01
CA THR A 53 -11.63 -9.60 -4.17
C THR A 53 -11.86 -10.96 -4.80
N ASP A 54 -13.12 -11.21 -5.21
CA ASP A 54 -13.38 -12.28 -6.16
C ASP A 54 -12.71 -11.97 -7.50
N VAL A 55 -12.23 -13.00 -8.16
CA VAL A 55 -11.64 -12.90 -9.50
C VAL A 55 -12.72 -12.67 -10.54
N ARG A 56 -13.83 -13.40 -10.46
CA ARG A 56 -14.90 -13.37 -11.47
C ARG A 56 -16.07 -12.51 -11.02
N MET A 57 -16.12 -11.31 -11.52
CA MET A 57 -17.26 -10.42 -11.31
C MET A 57 -17.74 -9.84 -12.65
N PRO A 58 -19.04 -9.49 -12.77
CA PRO A 58 -19.57 -8.87 -13.97
C PRO A 58 -18.94 -7.49 -14.20
N ARG A 59 -18.94 -7.03 -15.44
CA ARG A 59 -18.45 -5.71 -15.90
C ARG A 59 -16.95 -5.51 -15.78
N MET A 60 -16.38 -5.62 -14.59
CA MET A 60 -14.95 -5.53 -14.31
C MET A 60 -14.56 -6.65 -13.35
N ASN A 61 -13.69 -7.54 -13.78
CA ASN A 61 -13.19 -8.63 -12.94
C ASN A 61 -12.18 -8.13 -11.90
N GLY A 62 -11.95 -8.96 -10.85
CA GLY A 62 -11.07 -8.59 -9.74
C GLY A 62 -9.63 -8.33 -10.16
N VAL A 63 -9.13 -9.02 -11.19
CA VAL A 63 -7.75 -8.79 -11.70
C VAL A 63 -7.63 -7.42 -12.36
N GLN A 64 -8.58 -7.06 -13.23
CA GLN A 64 -8.60 -5.75 -13.87
C GLN A 64 -8.75 -4.61 -12.86
N MET A 65 -9.55 -4.84 -11.83
CA MET A 65 -9.70 -3.90 -10.71
C MET A 65 -8.38 -3.74 -9.96
N ALA A 66 -7.76 -4.85 -9.57
CA ALA A 66 -6.50 -4.86 -8.83
C ALA A 66 -5.35 -4.19 -9.60
N GLU A 67 -5.24 -4.42 -10.92
CA GLU A 67 -4.27 -3.73 -11.78
C GLU A 67 -4.40 -2.21 -11.71
N ARG A 68 -5.63 -1.70 -11.73
CA ARG A 68 -5.90 -0.25 -11.66
C ARG A 68 -5.66 0.30 -10.26
N ILE A 69 -6.05 -0.44 -9.23
CA ILE A 69 -5.79 -0.06 -7.83
C ILE A 69 -4.29 0.05 -7.59
N LEU A 70 -3.51 -0.97 -7.94
CA LEU A 70 -2.06 -0.99 -7.69
C LEU A 70 -1.28 0.07 -8.47
N LYS A 71 -1.81 0.53 -9.61
CA LYS A 71 -1.23 1.65 -10.35
C LYS A 71 -1.32 2.97 -9.58
N GLU A 72 -2.42 3.23 -8.91
CA GLU A 72 -2.69 4.47 -8.16
C GLU A 72 -2.31 4.34 -6.67
N LEU A 73 -2.40 3.14 -6.13
CA LEU A 73 -2.18 2.79 -4.73
C LEU A 73 -1.22 1.59 -4.62
N PRO A 74 0.08 1.75 -4.93
CA PRO A 74 1.02 0.62 -5.00
C PRO A 74 1.29 -0.06 -3.65
N GLY A 75 0.95 0.58 -2.53
CA GLY A 75 1.08 0.02 -1.18
C GLY A 75 -0.16 -0.77 -0.70
N THR A 76 -1.17 -0.98 -1.55
CA THR A 76 -2.35 -1.78 -1.19
C THR A 76 -2.05 -3.26 -1.39
N SER A 77 -2.29 -4.08 -0.37
CA SER A 77 -2.17 -5.54 -0.46
C SER A 77 -3.40 -6.14 -1.11
N ILE A 78 -3.23 -6.99 -2.11
CA ILE A 78 -4.33 -7.67 -2.82
C ILE A 78 -4.36 -9.15 -2.45
N ILE A 79 -5.55 -9.65 -2.11
CA ILE A 79 -5.85 -11.06 -1.91
C ILE A 79 -6.97 -11.44 -2.88
N PHE A 80 -6.75 -12.44 -3.71
CA PHE A 80 -7.76 -12.96 -4.62
C PHE A 80 -8.50 -14.15 -4.02
N MET A 81 -9.81 -14.15 -4.19
CA MET A 81 -10.67 -15.32 -3.99
C MET A 81 -11.07 -15.86 -5.35
N SER A 82 -11.00 -17.17 -5.58
CA SER A 82 -11.25 -17.70 -6.92
C SER A 82 -11.71 -19.16 -6.88
N ALA A 83 -12.51 -19.55 -7.87
CA ALA A 83 -12.85 -20.95 -8.07
C ALA A 83 -11.67 -21.75 -8.65
N TYR A 84 -11.61 -23.05 -8.37
CA TYR A 84 -10.56 -23.99 -8.82
C TYR A 84 -10.26 -23.94 -10.34
N SER A 85 -11.24 -23.56 -11.15
CA SER A 85 -11.13 -23.49 -12.61
C SER A 85 -10.35 -22.28 -13.14
N ASP A 86 -9.96 -21.34 -12.27
CA ASP A 86 -9.44 -20.04 -12.66
C ASP A 86 -7.90 -19.95 -12.74
N LYS A 87 -7.24 -21.07 -13.11
CA LYS A 87 -5.77 -21.16 -13.19
C LYS A 87 -5.10 -20.10 -14.07
N GLU A 88 -5.82 -19.57 -15.05
CA GLU A 88 -5.29 -18.48 -15.88
C GLU A 88 -5.11 -17.18 -15.09
N TYR A 89 -5.98 -16.92 -14.11
CA TYR A 89 -5.89 -15.74 -13.25
C TYR A 89 -4.80 -15.85 -12.19
N LEU A 90 -4.40 -17.07 -11.82
CA LEU A 90 -3.26 -17.28 -10.92
C LEU A 90 -1.98 -16.67 -11.49
N LYS A 91 -1.75 -16.76 -12.81
CA LYS A 91 -0.60 -16.13 -13.47
C LYS A 91 -0.68 -14.60 -13.38
N ALA A 92 -1.88 -14.04 -13.49
CA ALA A 92 -2.08 -12.59 -13.35
C ALA A 92 -1.85 -12.15 -11.89
N ALA A 93 -2.34 -12.91 -10.91
CA ALA A 93 -2.09 -12.66 -9.48
C ALA A 93 -0.59 -12.64 -9.14
N ILE A 94 0.17 -13.61 -9.66
CA ILE A 94 1.64 -13.66 -9.51
C ILE A 94 2.31 -12.43 -10.16
N LYS A 95 1.88 -12.05 -11.37
CA LYS A 95 2.42 -10.87 -12.07
C LYS A 95 2.16 -9.57 -11.31
N LEU A 96 1.00 -9.46 -10.67
CA LEU A 96 0.61 -8.33 -9.84
C LEU A 96 1.27 -8.35 -8.46
N LYS A 97 2.03 -9.41 -8.14
CA LYS A 97 2.59 -9.63 -6.79
C LYS A 97 1.49 -9.59 -5.71
N ALA A 98 0.32 -10.17 -6.03
CA ALA A 98 -0.74 -10.34 -5.04
C ALA A 98 -0.19 -11.12 -3.84
N LEU A 99 -0.56 -10.68 -2.66
CA LEU A 99 -0.04 -11.25 -1.43
C LEU A 99 -0.66 -12.61 -1.14
N GLY A 100 -1.92 -12.83 -1.54
CA GLY A 100 -2.64 -14.06 -1.30
C GLY A 100 -3.56 -14.47 -2.44
N TYR A 101 -3.85 -15.77 -2.48
CA TYR A 101 -4.81 -16.38 -3.37
C TYR A 101 -5.51 -17.50 -2.59
N VAL A 102 -6.81 -17.37 -2.38
CA VAL A 102 -7.63 -18.30 -1.61
C VAL A 102 -8.65 -18.97 -2.53
N GLU A 103 -8.75 -20.29 -2.46
CA GLU A 103 -9.62 -21.04 -3.34
C GLU A 103 -11.04 -21.18 -2.77
N LYS A 104 -12.05 -21.02 -3.62
CA LYS A 104 -13.46 -21.31 -3.26
C LYS A 104 -13.74 -22.82 -3.42
N PRO A 105 -14.45 -23.48 -2.47
CA PRO A 105 -15.17 -22.90 -1.32
C PRO A 105 -14.23 -22.37 -0.25
N LEU A 106 -14.54 -21.18 0.29
CA LEU A 106 -13.66 -20.49 1.22
C LEU A 106 -13.50 -21.29 2.53
N ASP A 107 -12.26 -21.61 2.86
CA ASP A 107 -11.88 -22.01 4.21
C ASP A 107 -11.59 -20.75 5.04
N MET A 108 -12.33 -20.56 6.14
CA MET A 108 -12.21 -19.37 6.96
C MET A 108 -10.87 -19.27 7.71
N GLU A 109 -10.23 -20.42 8.00
CA GLU A 109 -8.90 -20.44 8.64
C GLU A 109 -7.82 -20.02 7.63
N GLU A 110 -7.89 -20.53 6.40
CA GLU A 110 -7.00 -20.14 5.32
C GLU A 110 -7.16 -18.64 4.99
N LEU A 111 -8.40 -18.18 4.89
CA LEU A 111 -8.69 -16.77 4.60
C LEU A 111 -8.21 -15.84 5.74
N ALA A 112 -8.42 -16.24 7.01
CA ALA A 112 -7.91 -15.50 8.15
C ALA A 112 -6.38 -15.42 8.16
N SER A 113 -5.71 -16.52 7.79
CA SER A 113 -4.25 -16.56 7.65
C SER A 113 -3.75 -15.61 6.57
N ALA A 114 -4.39 -15.61 5.39
CA ALA A 114 -4.04 -14.72 4.29
C ALA A 114 -4.25 -13.23 4.66
N VAL A 115 -5.36 -12.91 5.32
CA VAL A 115 -5.64 -11.54 5.80
C VAL A 115 -4.62 -11.11 6.86
N LYS A 116 -4.25 -12.01 7.79
CA LYS A 116 -3.22 -11.74 8.80
C LYS A 116 -1.87 -11.45 8.16
N GLU A 117 -1.45 -12.24 7.19
CA GLU A 117 -0.21 -12.02 6.44
C GLU A 117 -0.22 -10.64 5.74
N ALA A 118 -1.36 -10.27 5.15
CA ALA A 118 -1.53 -8.96 4.54
C ALA A 118 -1.44 -7.80 5.54
N VAL A 119 -2.03 -7.97 6.73
CA VAL A 119 -1.92 -6.99 7.82
C VAL A 119 -0.47 -6.82 8.26
N ASP A 120 0.24 -7.92 8.49
CA ASP A 120 1.63 -7.90 8.94
C ASP A 120 2.56 -7.29 7.89
N SER A 121 2.38 -7.65 6.61
CA SER A 121 3.13 -7.09 5.47
C SER A 121 2.90 -5.57 5.35
N SER A 122 1.65 -5.13 5.32
CA SER A 122 1.30 -3.71 5.22
C SER A 122 1.80 -2.90 6.43
N ARG A 123 1.79 -3.50 7.63
CA ARG A 123 2.35 -2.86 8.83
C ARG A 123 3.86 -2.67 8.73
N ASN A 124 4.57 -3.71 8.30
CA ASN A 124 6.03 -3.68 8.14
C ASN A 124 6.45 -2.64 7.07
N GLU A 125 5.72 -2.57 5.97
CA GLU A 125 5.98 -1.58 4.93
C GLU A 125 5.78 -0.14 5.43
N LYS A 126 4.70 0.12 6.19
CA LYS A 126 4.47 1.43 6.80
C LYS A 126 5.55 1.82 7.80
N ILE A 127 6.02 0.87 8.63
CA ILE A 127 7.12 1.10 9.57
C ILE A 127 8.41 1.44 8.81
N SER A 128 8.73 0.68 7.77
CA SER A 128 9.91 0.92 6.94
C SER A 128 9.87 2.29 6.25
N GLN A 129 8.72 2.65 5.67
CA GLN A 129 8.52 3.96 5.05
C GLN A 129 8.63 5.11 6.06
N ALA A 130 8.07 4.94 7.26
CA ALA A 130 8.18 5.94 8.32
C ALA A 130 9.63 6.12 8.80
N ALA A 131 10.38 5.03 8.96
CA ALA A 131 11.79 5.07 9.31
C ALA A 131 12.64 5.76 8.23
N ALA A 132 12.39 5.45 6.96
CA ALA A 132 13.08 6.09 5.83
C ALA A 132 12.81 7.61 5.78
N ARG A 133 11.55 8.03 5.97
CA ARG A 133 11.19 9.46 6.03
C ARG A 133 11.85 10.20 7.20
N LEU A 134 11.94 9.54 8.36
CA LEU A 134 12.60 10.13 9.53
C LEU A 134 14.09 10.33 9.25
N GLN A 135 14.76 9.33 8.68
CA GLN A 135 16.17 9.40 8.31
C GLN A 135 16.43 10.52 7.27
N GLU A 136 15.58 10.62 6.26
CA GLU A 136 15.66 11.69 5.27
C GLU A 136 15.51 13.08 5.92
N LYS A 137 14.54 13.23 6.82
CA LYS A 137 14.33 14.49 7.56
C LYS A 137 15.52 14.86 8.43
N GLU A 138 16.15 13.89 9.10
CA GLU A 138 17.38 14.12 9.89
C GLU A 138 18.55 14.56 8.99
N GLN A 139 18.72 13.92 7.83
CA GLN A 139 19.77 14.29 6.88
C GLN A 139 19.56 15.70 6.30
N LEU A 140 18.32 16.05 5.94
CA LEU A 140 17.97 17.40 5.49
C LEU A 140 18.18 18.44 6.60
N GLY A 141 17.86 18.13 7.84
CA GLY A 141 18.14 18.98 9.01
C GLY A 141 19.64 19.21 9.21
N HIS A 142 20.45 18.17 9.08
CA HIS A 142 21.91 18.27 9.15
C HIS A 142 22.49 19.10 8.00
N LEU A 143 21.99 18.89 6.77
CA LEU A 143 22.37 19.71 5.62
C LEU A 143 22.05 21.20 5.83
N SER A 144 20.86 21.52 6.35
CA SER A 144 20.47 22.89 6.68
C SER A 144 21.40 23.53 7.70
N LEU A 145 21.81 22.77 8.73
CA LEU A 145 22.74 23.22 9.75
C LEU A 145 24.12 23.52 9.16
N LEU A 146 24.66 22.64 8.32
CA LEU A 146 25.96 22.84 7.65
C LEU A 146 25.94 24.06 6.73
N LEU A 147 24.86 24.28 6.00
CA LEU A 147 24.69 25.44 5.12
C LEU A 147 24.55 26.79 5.88
N SER A 148 24.14 26.74 7.13
CA SER A 148 24.03 27.95 7.97
C SER A 148 25.38 28.39 8.57
N GLN A 149 26.42 27.57 8.47
CA GLN A 149 27.75 27.86 8.99
C GLN A 149 28.64 28.47 7.88
N PRO A 150 29.29 29.61 8.09
CA PRO A 150 30.08 30.27 7.05
C PRO A 150 31.48 29.64 6.84
N GLU A 151 31.77 28.55 7.51
CA GLU A 151 33.08 27.87 7.45
C GLU A 151 33.22 27.06 6.16
N GLU A 152 34.36 27.16 5.49
CA GLU A 152 34.65 26.48 4.23
C GLU A 152 34.54 24.93 4.38
N GLU A 153 34.95 24.39 5.52
CA GLU A 153 34.86 22.96 5.83
C GLU A 153 33.39 22.49 5.93
N SER A 154 32.51 23.30 6.50
CA SER A 154 31.08 23.03 6.60
C SER A 154 30.40 23.04 5.23
N LEU A 155 30.80 23.91 4.33
CA LEU A 155 30.30 23.98 2.96
C LEU A 155 30.72 22.77 2.13
N ILE A 156 31.96 22.27 2.32
CA ILE A 156 32.44 21.04 1.65
C ILE A 156 31.60 19.83 2.12
N LYS A 157 31.38 19.68 3.44
CA LYS A 157 30.55 18.62 4.01
C LYS A 157 29.10 18.70 3.54
N ALA A 158 28.54 19.91 3.45
CA ALA A 158 27.21 20.16 2.92
C ALA A 158 27.09 19.72 1.46
N GLY A 159 28.12 20.03 0.63
CA GLY A 159 28.17 19.60 -0.77
C GLY A 159 28.17 18.08 -0.94
N GLN A 160 28.94 17.38 -0.11
CA GLN A 160 28.96 15.90 -0.10
C GLN A 160 27.60 15.32 0.30
N LEU A 161 27.05 15.78 1.41
CA LEU A 161 25.75 15.32 1.91
C LEU A 161 24.60 15.60 0.91
N ALA A 162 24.63 16.76 0.27
CA ALA A 162 23.65 17.08 -0.77
C ALA A 162 23.75 16.14 -1.99
N ALA A 163 24.98 15.82 -2.42
CA ALA A 163 25.20 14.88 -3.52
C ALA A 163 24.67 13.47 -3.17
N ASP A 164 24.88 13.00 -1.93
CA ASP A 164 24.36 11.73 -1.43
C ASP A 164 22.83 11.70 -1.39
N LEU A 165 22.20 12.86 -1.16
CA LEU A 165 20.74 13.04 -1.20
C LEU A 165 20.18 13.30 -2.61
N GLY A 166 21.03 13.31 -3.64
CA GLY A 166 20.63 13.59 -5.03
C GLY A 166 20.26 15.06 -5.25
N LEU A 167 20.67 15.97 -4.35
CA LEU A 167 20.43 17.42 -4.44
C LEU A 167 21.62 18.11 -5.08
N SER A 168 21.35 19.11 -5.93
CA SER A 168 22.39 19.94 -6.52
C SER A 168 22.49 21.28 -5.78
N ILE A 169 23.63 21.56 -5.13
CA ILE A 169 23.92 22.87 -4.53
C ILE A 169 24.84 23.61 -5.50
N THR A 170 24.38 24.76 -6.02
CA THR A 170 25.20 25.65 -6.86
C THR A 170 25.63 26.86 -6.08
N HIS A 171 26.83 27.38 -6.35
CA HIS A 171 27.40 28.56 -5.69
C HIS A 171 26.57 29.86 -5.79
N THR A 172 25.51 29.85 -6.59
CA THR A 172 24.58 30.98 -6.79
C THR A 172 23.30 30.87 -5.96
N THR A 173 23.16 29.85 -5.11
CA THR A 173 21.97 29.72 -4.27
C THR A 173 22.05 30.68 -3.09
N CYS A 174 21.65 31.91 -3.31
CA CYS A 174 21.20 32.78 -2.24
C CYS A 174 20.14 32.02 -1.44
N PHE A 175 20.26 32.06 -0.12
CA PHE A 175 19.40 31.42 0.85
C PHE A 175 17.91 31.45 0.47
N CYS A 176 17.42 30.44 -0.17
CA CYS A 176 16.01 30.16 -0.21
C CYS A 176 15.74 29.25 0.99
N CYS A 177 14.97 29.74 1.95
CA CYS A 177 14.38 28.89 3.00
C CYS A 177 13.61 27.79 2.32
N ILE A 178 14.08 26.55 2.41
CA ILE A 178 13.29 25.38 2.06
C ILE A 178 12.29 25.23 3.20
N ILE A 179 11.09 25.82 3.03
CA ILE A 179 9.95 25.52 3.89
C ILE A 179 9.48 24.14 3.45
N ILE A 180 9.85 23.13 4.20
CA ILE A 180 9.25 21.80 4.08
C ILE A 180 7.97 21.89 4.90
N ASP A 181 6.84 22.08 4.22
CA ASP A 181 5.52 21.94 4.84
C ASP A 181 5.36 20.47 5.31
N CYS A 182 5.04 20.35 6.60
CA CYS A 182 4.74 19.10 7.29
C CYS A 182 3.34 18.56 6.94
#